data_81f8f35c52ccc05a0a3e749e5875fb83
#
_entry.id   81f8f35c52ccc05a0a3e749e5875fb83
#
_cell.length_a   1.000
_cell.length_b   1.000
_cell.length_c   1.000
_cell.angle_alpha   90.00
_cell.angle_beta   90.00
_cell.angle_gamma   90.00
#
_symmetry.space_group_name_H-M   'P 1'
#
loop_
_entity.id
_entity.type
_entity.pdbx_description
1 polymer ?
#
loop_
_entity_poly.entity_id
_entity_poly.type
_entity_poly.pdbx_seq_one_letter_code
_entity_poly.pdbx_strand_id
1 'polypeptide(L)'
;MGLAGLPSPVPSRGGFGAECSRMETPRSCVCTRSSGGLGVTTCGEDSFLYFAYGSNLLRERIQMQNPSAVFFAVANLQDFKLVFGSHQGRPSSNWHGSTATIVQSPGDEVWGIVWKMNTSNLNSLDKQEGVEDGIYVPIEVNIHTQEGKVLTCRSYQMNDCVCDLPSPHYKKVICMGAKQNGLPIVYQKKLEAIETNNYAGPVSIFEEIEAAIKEKETTTQ
;
A
#
# COMPACT_ATOMS: atom_id res chain seq x y z
N MET A 1 -47.30 -19.31 44.29
CA MET A 1 -47.32 -18.12 43.46
C MET A 1 -45.92 -17.54 43.50
N GLY A 2 -45.11 -17.83 42.48
CA GLY A 2 -43.72 -17.33 42.35
C GLY A 2 -43.49 -17.00 40.90
N LEU A 3 -43.29 -15.70 40.63
CA LEU A 3 -42.98 -15.15 39.30
C LEU A 3 -41.55 -15.44 38.95
N ALA A 4 -41.34 -16.18 37.88
CA ALA A 4 -40.04 -16.45 37.29
C ALA A 4 -39.55 -15.20 36.57
N GLY A 5 -38.35 -14.71 36.97
CA GLY A 5 -37.65 -13.63 36.30
C GLY A 5 -37.08 -14.08 34.96
N LEU A 6 -37.32 -13.27 33.92
CA LEU A 6 -36.73 -13.42 32.59
C LEU A 6 -35.27 -12.99 32.64
N PRO A 7 -34.35 -13.66 31.95
CA PRO A 7 -32.97 -13.23 31.84
C PRO A 7 -32.84 -12.03 30.89
N SER A 8 -32.02 -11.05 31.28
CA SER A 8 -31.65 -9.89 30.50
C SER A 8 -30.84 -10.29 29.23
N PRO A 9 -30.99 -9.57 28.11
CA PRO A 9 -30.27 -9.88 26.89
C PRO A 9 -28.78 -9.53 27.02
N VAL A 10 -27.94 -10.44 26.58
CA VAL A 10 -26.49 -10.28 26.42
C VAL A 10 -26.22 -9.26 25.31
N PRO A 11 -25.31 -8.29 25.49
CA PRO A 11 -24.95 -7.38 24.41
C PRO A 11 -24.22 -8.14 23.31
N SER A 12 -24.73 -8.03 22.09
CA SER A 12 -24.11 -8.53 20.86
C SER A 12 -22.76 -7.84 20.65
N ARG A 13 -21.72 -8.61 20.46
CA ARG A 13 -20.41 -8.15 20.01
C ARG A 13 -20.59 -7.43 18.66
N GLY A 14 -20.26 -6.13 18.64
CA GLY A 14 -20.19 -5.35 17.43
C GLY A 14 -19.09 -5.90 16.55
N GLY A 15 -19.47 -6.50 15.41
CA GLY A 15 -18.57 -6.85 14.35
C GLY A 15 -18.04 -5.55 13.74
N PHE A 16 -16.73 -5.38 13.65
CA PHE A 16 -16.09 -4.36 12.85
C PHE A 16 -16.29 -4.69 11.37
N GLY A 17 -17.47 -4.38 10.85
CA GLY A 17 -17.71 -4.30 9.42
C GLY A 17 -17.09 -2.99 8.91
N ALA A 18 -15.98 -3.06 8.20
CA ALA A 18 -15.45 -1.91 7.48
C ALA A 18 -16.42 -1.55 6.34
N GLU A 19 -17.26 -0.55 6.53
CA GLU A 19 -18.05 0.02 5.46
C GLU A 19 -17.12 0.71 4.45
N CYS A 20 -16.93 0.03 3.32
CA CYS A 20 -16.35 0.64 2.13
C CYS A 20 -17.48 1.38 1.39
N SER A 21 -17.69 2.66 1.68
CA SER A 21 -18.65 3.49 0.98
C SER A 21 -18.24 3.65 -0.47
N ARG A 22 -19.18 3.48 -1.41
CA ARG A 22 -18.99 3.77 -2.83
C ARG A 22 -18.48 5.20 -2.99
N MET A 23 -17.30 5.37 -3.57
CA MET A 23 -16.76 6.67 -3.92
C MET A 23 -17.49 7.23 -5.13
N GLU A 24 -18.08 8.40 -4.98
CA GLU A 24 -18.52 9.23 -6.10
C GLU A 24 -17.29 9.81 -6.81
N THR A 25 -17.27 9.74 -8.13
CA THR A 25 -16.20 10.25 -8.99
C THR A 25 -16.05 11.76 -8.82
N PRO A 26 -14.83 12.30 -8.58
CA PRO A 26 -14.60 13.74 -8.57
C PRO A 26 -14.73 14.29 -10.00
N ARG A 27 -15.52 15.34 -10.13
CA ARG A 27 -15.69 16.09 -11.39
C ARG A 27 -14.36 16.68 -11.84
N SER A 28 -14.08 16.57 -13.14
CA SER A 28 -12.93 17.09 -13.85
C SER A 28 -12.60 18.53 -13.47
N CYS A 29 -11.40 18.75 -12.98
CA CYS A 29 -10.81 20.08 -12.83
C CYS A 29 -10.12 20.45 -14.15
N VAL A 30 -10.64 21.46 -14.84
CA VAL A 30 -10.07 22.01 -16.09
C VAL A 30 -8.84 22.83 -15.70
N CYS A 31 -7.66 22.38 -16.08
CA CYS A 31 -6.44 23.19 -16.03
C CYS A 31 -6.41 24.16 -17.21
N THR A 32 -6.55 25.45 -16.93
CA THR A 32 -6.24 26.52 -17.88
C THR A 32 -4.72 26.65 -18.03
N ARG A 33 -4.23 26.53 -19.27
CA ARG A 33 -2.85 26.85 -19.63
C ARG A 33 -2.64 28.37 -19.52
N SER A 34 -1.66 28.81 -18.74
CA SER A 34 -1.05 30.11 -18.90
C SER A 34 0.36 29.92 -19.51
N SER A 35 0.53 30.54 -20.66
CA SER A 35 1.77 30.63 -21.41
C SER A 35 2.66 31.75 -20.84
N GLY A 36 3.95 31.45 -20.69
CA GLY A 36 5.00 32.48 -20.64
C GLY A 36 6.02 32.32 -19.52
N GLY A 37 7.27 32.03 -19.89
CA GLY A 37 8.42 32.19 -18.99
C GLY A 37 9.62 31.31 -19.36
N LEU A 38 10.64 31.95 -19.88
CA LEU A 38 11.95 31.48 -20.32
C LEU A 38 12.55 30.33 -19.50
N GLY A 39 13.03 29.33 -20.24
CA GLY A 39 13.67 28.14 -19.72
C GLY A 39 14.96 28.43 -18.96
N VAL A 40 15.00 27.97 -17.74
CA VAL A 40 16.24 27.54 -17.12
C VAL A 40 16.23 26.01 -17.29
N THR A 41 17.11 25.53 -18.15
CA THR A 41 17.40 24.09 -18.28
C THR A 41 18.14 23.67 -16.99
N THR A 42 17.41 23.43 -15.94
CA THR A 42 17.92 22.59 -14.86
C THR A 42 17.91 21.19 -15.42
N CYS A 43 19.09 20.59 -15.54
CA CYS A 43 19.25 19.16 -15.73
C CYS A 43 18.52 18.47 -14.56
N GLY A 44 17.21 18.26 -14.71
CA GLY A 44 16.32 17.67 -13.72
C GLY A 44 16.80 16.24 -13.49
N GLU A 45 17.04 15.89 -12.26
CA GLU A 45 17.37 14.53 -11.87
C GLU A 45 16.33 13.59 -12.49
N ASP A 46 16.81 12.62 -13.26
CA ASP A 46 15.98 11.55 -13.86
C ASP A 46 15.41 10.60 -12.79
N SER A 47 14.85 11.14 -11.73
CA SER A 47 14.37 10.40 -10.57
C SER A 47 13.07 10.97 -10.00
N PHE A 48 12.27 10.11 -9.37
CA PHE A 48 11.04 10.46 -8.68
C PHE A 48 10.95 9.77 -7.32
N LEU A 49 10.06 10.26 -6.46
CA LEU A 49 9.76 9.66 -5.17
C LEU A 49 8.46 8.85 -5.26
N TYR A 50 8.53 7.61 -4.76
CA TYR A 50 7.38 6.69 -4.67
C TYR A 50 7.10 6.33 -3.22
N PHE A 51 5.88 6.59 -2.76
CA PHE A 51 5.40 6.19 -1.45
C PHE A 51 4.71 4.83 -1.51
N ALA A 52 5.34 3.84 -0.91
CA ALA A 52 4.88 2.46 -0.82
C ALA A 52 4.30 2.15 0.56
N TYR A 53 3.13 1.51 0.59
CA TYR A 53 2.43 1.14 1.82
C TYR A 53 1.98 -0.35 1.85
N GLY A 54 2.12 -1.07 0.73
CA GLY A 54 1.75 -2.48 0.56
C GLY A 54 2.96 -3.40 0.44
N SER A 55 2.92 -4.39 -0.47
CA SER A 55 4.01 -5.37 -0.65
C SER A 55 5.35 -4.72 -1.03
N ASN A 56 5.32 -3.56 -1.68
CA ASN A 56 6.51 -2.78 -2.03
C ASN A 56 7.18 -2.08 -0.83
N LEU A 57 6.69 -2.28 0.39
CA LEU A 57 7.46 -2.00 1.61
C LEU A 57 8.74 -2.82 1.66
N LEU A 58 8.72 -4.04 1.13
CA LEU A 58 9.87 -4.94 1.12
C LEU A 58 10.81 -4.60 -0.05
N ARG A 59 12.11 -4.38 0.25
CA ARG A 59 13.14 -4.02 -0.72
C ARG A 59 13.27 -5.06 -1.83
N GLU A 60 13.32 -6.32 -1.48
CA GLU A 60 13.45 -7.40 -2.44
C GLU A 60 12.27 -7.40 -3.42
N ARG A 61 11.06 -7.17 -2.92
CA ARG A 61 9.85 -7.11 -3.75
C ARG A 61 9.86 -5.96 -4.75
N ILE A 62 10.18 -4.75 -4.31
CA ILE A 62 10.20 -3.59 -5.24
C ILE A 62 11.33 -3.70 -6.26
N GLN A 63 12.50 -4.19 -5.84
CA GLN A 63 13.68 -4.29 -6.70
C GLN A 63 13.62 -5.40 -7.75
N MET A 64 12.75 -6.41 -7.61
CA MET A 64 12.56 -7.45 -8.64
C MET A 64 12.21 -6.86 -10.01
N GLN A 65 11.40 -5.83 -10.05
CA GLN A 65 10.98 -5.19 -11.31
C GLN A 65 11.48 -3.75 -11.45
N ASN A 66 11.92 -3.14 -10.36
CA ASN A 66 12.35 -1.76 -10.29
C ASN A 66 13.72 -1.65 -9.59
N PRO A 67 14.80 -2.11 -10.24
CA PRO A 67 16.12 -2.26 -9.61
C PRO A 67 16.74 -0.93 -9.16
N SER A 68 16.29 0.21 -9.69
CA SER A 68 16.78 1.53 -9.25
C SER A 68 16.20 2.00 -7.92
N ALA A 69 15.23 1.28 -7.33
CA ALA A 69 14.62 1.66 -6.07
C ALA A 69 15.63 1.63 -4.94
N VAL A 70 15.88 2.79 -4.33
CA VAL A 70 16.70 2.94 -3.14
C VAL A 70 15.87 3.56 -2.01
N PHE A 71 16.12 3.09 -0.79
CA PHE A 71 15.46 3.64 0.40
C PHE A 71 15.77 5.14 0.54
N PHE A 72 14.73 5.93 0.75
CA PHE A 72 14.84 7.36 0.97
C PHE A 72 14.42 7.76 2.39
N ALA A 73 13.23 7.40 2.82
CA ALA A 73 12.72 7.72 4.16
C ALA A 73 11.58 6.80 4.60
N VAL A 74 11.39 6.70 5.92
CA VAL A 74 10.12 6.29 6.53
C VAL A 74 9.23 7.51 6.64
N ALA A 75 7.96 7.38 6.27
CA ALA A 75 7.02 8.48 6.30
C ALA A 75 5.59 8.02 6.56
N ASN A 76 4.72 8.96 6.92
CA ASN A 76 3.29 8.71 7.04
C ASN A 76 2.47 9.59 6.12
N LEU A 77 1.34 9.07 5.68
CA LEU A 77 0.28 9.77 4.97
C LEU A 77 -0.88 9.99 5.93
N GLN A 78 -1.18 11.25 6.23
CA GLN A 78 -2.27 11.64 7.14
C GLN A 78 -3.62 11.61 6.44
N ASP A 79 -4.69 11.42 7.23
CA ASP A 79 -6.09 11.39 6.79
C ASP A 79 -6.41 10.27 5.78
N PHE A 80 -5.62 9.19 5.84
CA PHE A 80 -5.84 7.97 5.09
C PHE A 80 -5.75 6.74 5.99
N LYS A 81 -6.47 5.69 5.64
CA LYS A 81 -6.33 4.35 6.24
C LYS A 81 -5.95 3.30 5.21
N LEU A 82 -5.18 2.32 5.66
CA LEU A 82 -4.87 1.12 4.90
C LEU A 82 -6.08 0.20 4.91
N VAL A 83 -6.49 -0.26 3.72
CA VAL A 83 -7.52 -1.28 3.55
C VAL A 83 -7.03 -2.34 2.58
N PHE A 84 -7.67 -3.51 2.60
CA PHE A 84 -7.41 -4.59 1.67
C PHE A 84 -8.65 -4.82 0.83
N GLY A 85 -8.44 -5.05 -0.45
CA GLY A 85 -9.54 -5.27 -1.37
C GLY A 85 -9.07 -5.84 -2.70
N SER A 86 -10.05 -6.05 -3.55
CA SER A 86 -9.88 -6.59 -4.89
C SER A 86 -10.56 -5.67 -5.89
N HIS A 87 -9.88 -5.36 -6.98
CA HIS A 87 -10.47 -4.56 -8.06
C HIS A 87 -11.70 -5.29 -8.61
N GLN A 88 -12.86 -4.62 -8.56
CA GLN A 88 -14.15 -5.17 -8.99
C GLN A 88 -14.51 -6.52 -8.31
N GLY A 89 -14.00 -6.76 -7.10
CA GLY A 89 -14.22 -8.01 -6.36
C GLY A 89 -13.47 -9.24 -6.92
N ARG A 90 -12.46 -9.03 -7.77
CA ARG A 90 -11.63 -10.10 -8.34
C ARG A 90 -10.31 -10.19 -7.56
N PRO A 91 -10.09 -11.26 -6.76
CA PRO A 91 -8.84 -11.44 -6.02
C PRO A 91 -7.63 -11.47 -6.95
N SER A 92 -6.49 -10.99 -6.45
CA SER A 92 -5.23 -11.07 -7.17
C SER A 92 -4.83 -12.53 -7.42
N SER A 93 -4.61 -12.90 -8.69
CA SER A 93 -4.12 -14.24 -9.05
C SER A 93 -2.69 -14.48 -8.55
N ASN A 94 -1.88 -13.44 -8.45
CA ASN A 94 -0.49 -13.53 -7.98
C ASN A 94 -0.39 -13.73 -6.47
N TRP A 95 -1.36 -13.19 -5.70
CA TRP A 95 -1.33 -13.22 -4.23
C TRP A 95 -2.38 -14.13 -3.62
N HIS A 96 -3.32 -14.65 -4.41
CA HIS A 96 -4.45 -15.50 -3.98
C HIS A 96 -5.28 -14.86 -2.85
N GLY A 97 -5.53 -13.56 -2.98
CA GLY A 97 -6.30 -12.76 -2.03
C GLY A 97 -6.29 -11.28 -2.41
N SER A 98 -6.81 -10.48 -1.52
CA SER A 98 -6.85 -9.04 -1.68
C SER A 98 -5.49 -8.41 -1.51
N THR A 99 -5.28 -7.26 -2.17
CA THR A 99 -4.07 -6.45 -2.05
C THR A 99 -4.36 -5.15 -1.33
N ALA A 100 -3.30 -4.46 -0.88
CA ALA A 100 -3.41 -3.22 -0.13
C ALA A 100 -3.83 -2.04 -1.01
N THR A 101 -4.71 -1.20 -0.49
CA THR A 101 -4.97 0.14 -1.01
C THR A 101 -5.18 1.12 0.14
N ILE A 102 -5.30 2.40 -0.17
CA ILE A 102 -5.54 3.46 0.79
C ILE A 102 -6.84 4.18 0.45
N VAL A 103 -7.58 4.56 1.47
CA VAL A 103 -8.82 5.35 1.34
C VAL A 103 -8.78 6.52 2.29
N GLN A 104 -9.42 7.63 1.92
CA GLN A 104 -9.53 8.79 2.81
C GLN A 104 -10.24 8.40 4.10
N SER A 105 -9.65 8.81 5.23
CA SER A 105 -10.17 8.57 6.57
C SER A 105 -9.62 9.63 7.51
N PRO A 106 -10.35 10.74 7.73
CA PRO A 106 -9.89 11.84 8.58
C PRO A 106 -9.46 11.36 9.97
N GLY A 107 -8.25 11.75 10.39
CA GLY A 107 -7.67 11.40 11.68
C GLY A 107 -6.91 10.05 11.70
N ASP A 108 -7.00 9.25 10.64
CA ASP A 108 -6.17 8.04 10.48
C ASP A 108 -4.84 8.36 9.79
N GLU A 109 -3.91 7.43 9.85
CA GLU A 109 -2.62 7.56 9.17
C GLU A 109 -2.15 6.22 8.58
N VAL A 110 -1.42 6.29 7.46
CA VAL A 110 -0.78 5.16 6.82
C VAL A 110 0.73 5.36 6.83
N TRP A 111 1.46 4.48 7.50
CA TRP A 111 2.92 4.48 7.47
C TRP A 111 3.43 3.70 6.27
N GLY A 112 4.51 4.19 5.68
CA GLY A 112 5.10 3.59 4.50
C GLY A 112 6.55 3.99 4.30
N ILE A 113 7.08 3.57 3.15
CA ILE A 113 8.44 3.84 2.71
C ILE A 113 8.42 4.73 1.49
N VAL A 114 9.26 5.76 1.51
CA VAL A 114 9.59 6.52 0.32
C VAL A 114 10.80 5.86 -0.35
N TRP A 115 10.61 5.44 -1.59
CA TRP A 115 11.67 4.98 -2.48
C TRP A 115 12.04 6.10 -3.45
N LYS A 116 13.35 6.39 -3.61
CA LYS A 116 13.86 7.19 -4.72
C LYS A 116 14.15 6.24 -5.88
N MET A 117 13.59 6.52 -7.05
CA MET A 117 13.65 5.66 -8.23
C MET A 117 14.00 6.48 -9.47
N ASN A 118 14.71 5.87 -10.42
CA ASN A 118 14.97 6.50 -11.71
C ASN A 118 13.68 6.54 -12.55
N THR A 119 13.50 7.60 -13.31
CA THR A 119 12.33 7.80 -14.21
C THR A 119 12.18 6.66 -15.22
N SER A 120 13.29 6.00 -15.58
CA SER A 120 13.27 4.80 -16.43
C SER A 120 12.46 3.64 -15.85
N ASN A 121 12.29 3.56 -14.52
CA ASN A 121 11.45 2.54 -13.86
C ASN A 121 9.98 2.96 -13.68
N LEU A 122 9.58 4.17 -14.11
CA LEU A 122 8.19 4.61 -13.97
C LEU A 122 7.22 3.67 -14.68
N ASN A 123 7.55 3.30 -15.92
CA ASN A 123 6.72 2.40 -16.72
C ASN A 123 6.67 0.97 -16.14
N SER A 124 7.77 0.45 -15.61
CA SER A 124 7.77 -0.88 -14.95
C SER A 124 6.96 -0.88 -13.66
N LEU A 125 7.00 0.22 -12.90
CA LEU A 125 6.19 0.39 -11.70
C LEU A 125 4.69 0.47 -12.05
N ASP A 126 4.32 1.26 -13.07
CA ASP A 126 2.93 1.36 -13.53
C ASP A 126 2.38 0.00 -14.02
N LYS A 127 3.20 -0.78 -14.74
CA LYS A 127 2.83 -2.14 -15.15
C LYS A 127 2.67 -3.07 -13.96
N GLN A 128 3.55 -2.99 -12.98
CA GLN A 128 3.46 -3.78 -11.75
C GLN A 128 2.16 -3.51 -10.98
N GLU A 129 1.71 -2.25 -10.96
CA GLU A 129 0.47 -1.84 -10.30
C GLU A 129 -0.78 -2.06 -11.19
N GLY A 130 -0.61 -2.49 -12.45
CA GLY A 130 -1.73 -2.75 -13.36
C GLY A 130 -2.48 -1.48 -13.77
N VAL A 131 -1.75 -0.37 -13.96
CA VAL A 131 -2.35 0.92 -14.35
C VAL A 131 -3.02 0.83 -15.71
N GLU A 132 -2.42 0.13 -16.67
CA GLU A 132 -2.99 -0.08 -18.01
C GLU A 132 -4.29 -0.90 -17.96
N ASP A 133 -4.39 -1.82 -17.00
CA ASP A 133 -5.58 -2.65 -16.76
C ASP A 133 -6.63 -1.96 -15.88
N GLY A 134 -6.37 -0.73 -15.45
CA GLY A 134 -7.26 0.06 -14.60
C GLY A 134 -7.39 -0.48 -13.16
N ILE A 135 -6.49 -1.37 -12.72
CA ILE A 135 -6.52 -1.96 -11.37
C ILE A 135 -6.17 -0.91 -10.33
N TYR A 136 -5.06 -0.22 -10.50
CA TYR A 136 -4.67 0.93 -9.70
C TYR A 136 -4.58 2.19 -10.57
N VAL A 137 -4.87 3.32 -9.94
CA VAL A 137 -4.64 4.65 -10.53
C VAL A 137 -3.48 5.33 -9.80
N PRO A 138 -2.57 5.95 -10.55
CA PRO A 138 -1.52 6.76 -9.95
C PRO A 138 -2.11 8.01 -9.30
N ILE A 139 -1.66 8.29 -8.09
CA ILE A 139 -2.03 9.47 -7.33
C ILE A 139 -0.78 10.19 -6.84
N GLU A 140 -0.91 11.47 -6.56
CA GLU A 140 0.09 12.27 -5.89
C GLU A 140 -0.32 12.49 -4.43
N VAL A 141 0.60 12.23 -3.50
CA VAL A 141 0.35 12.32 -2.06
C VAL A 141 1.41 13.17 -1.38
N ASN A 142 0.99 13.96 -0.39
CA ASN A 142 1.89 14.69 0.49
C ASN A 142 2.09 13.89 1.78
N ILE A 143 3.30 13.36 1.95
CA ILE A 143 3.66 12.53 3.09
C ILE A 143 4.56 13.32 4.06
N HIS A 144 4.55 12.90 5.33
CA HIS A 144 5.36 13.51 6.38
C HIS A 144 6.45 12.52 6.81
N THR A 145 7.72 12.93 6.64
CA THR A 145 8.84 12.13 7.12
C THR A 145 8.98 12.22 8.64
N GLN A 146 9.67 11.28 9.26
CA GLN A 146 9.97 11.31 10.70
C GLN A 146 10.75 12.57 11.13
N GLU A 147 11.47 13.21 10.20
CA GLU A 147 12.18 14.47 10.43
C GLU A 147 11.27 15.70 10.31
N GLY A 148 9.98 15.53 10.07
CA GLY A 148 9.00 16.61 9.92
C GLY A 148 9.00 17.30 8.56
N LYS A 149 9.65 16.73 7.53
CA LYS A 149 9.60 17.25 6.15
C LYS A 149 8.34 16.74 5.47
N VAL A 150 7.73 17.61 4.66
CA VAL A 150 6.64 17.22 3.75
C VAL A 150 7.24 16.96 2.37
N LEU A 151 6.94 15.81 1.78
CA LEU A 151 7.38 15.42 0.45
C LEU A 151 6.18 15.06 -0.41
N THR A 152 6.20 15.47 -1.66
CA THR A 152 5.22 15.07 -2.66
C THR A 152 5.73 13.81 -3.37
N CYS A 153 4.97 12.74 -3.30
CA CYS A 153 5.33 11.44 -3.83
C CYS A 153 4.26 10.89 -4.75
N ARG A 154 4.69 10.14 -5.77
CA ARG A 154 3.81 9.23 -6.50
C ARG A 154 3.37 8.10 -5.57
N SER A 155 2.13 7.72 -5.65
CA SER A 155 1.57 6.52 -5.01
C SER A 155 0.46 5.94 -5.90
N TYR A 156 -0.20 4.89 -5.45
CA TYR A 156 -1.27 4.26 -6.21
C TYR A 156 -2.47 3.98 -5.32
N GLN A 157 -3.66 4.08 -5.90
CA GLN A 157 -4.91 3.77 -5.21
C GLN A 157 -5.70 2.79 -6.07
N MET A 158 -6.27 1.75 -5.47
CA MET A 158 -7.06 0.76 -6.20
C MET A 158 -8.37 1.39 -6.68
N ASN A 159 -8.66 1.16 -7.96
CA ASN A 159 -9.93 1.53 -8.56
C ASN A 159 -10.99 0.47 -8.28
N ASP A 160 -12.27 0.89 -8.14
CA ASP A 160 -13.40 -0.02 -7.89
C ASP A 160 -13.11 -1.09 -6.82
N CYS A 161 -12.53 -0.66 -5.69
CA CYS A 161 -12.11 -1.54 -4.61
C CYS A 161 -13.31 -2.17 -3.90
N VAL A 162 -13.34 -3.50 -3.87
CA VAL A 162 -14.26 -4.29 -3.03
C VAL A 162 -13.44 -4.88 -1.89
N CYS A 163 -13.76 -4.49 -0.65
CA CYS A 163 -13.03 -4.93 0.53
C CYS A 163 -13.12 -6.44 0.74
N ASP A 164 -11.98 -7.08 0.99
CA ASP A 164 -11.85 -8.51 1.26
C ASP A 164 -10.51 -8.78 1.97
N LEU A 165 -10.24 -10.02 2.37
CA LEU A 165 -9.07 -10.39 3.15
C LEU A 165 -7.84 -10.68 2.28
N PRO A 166 -6.64 -10.25 2.70
CA PRO A 166 -5.39 -10.62 2.04
C PRO A 166 -5.03 -12.09 2.32
N SER A 167 -4.18 -12.68 1.47
CA SER A 167 -3.58 -13.97 1.78
C SER A 167 -2.53 -13.85 2.91
N PRO A 168 -2.25 -14.94 3.65
CA PRO A 168 -1.17 -14.96 4.65
C PRO A 168 0.19 -14.58 4.06
N HIS A 169 0.46 -14.97 2.81
CA HIS A 169 1.70 -14.67 2.09
C HIS A 169 1.84 -13.16 1.82
N TYR A 170 0.78 -12.52 1.32
CA TYR A 170 0.77 -11.08 1.10
C TYR A 170 1.00 -10.29 2.39
N LYS A 171 0.26 -10.64 3.46
CA LYS A 171 0.44 -10.07 4.80
C LYS A 171 1.87 -10.24 5.29
N LYS A 172 2.46 -11.45 5.14
CA LYS A 172 3.83 -11.74 5.56
C LYS A 172 4.84 -10.80 4.88
N VAL A 173 4.71 -10.58 3.57
CA VAL A 173 5.57 -9.65 2.81
C VAL A 173 5.47 -8.23 3.33
N ILE A 174 4.26 -7.73 3.61
CA ILE A 174 4.04 -6.41 4.19
C ILE A 174 4.72 -6.29 5.56
N CYS A 175 4.52 -7.27 6.43
CA CYS A 175 5.13 -7.28 7.78
C CYS A 175 6.65 -7.36 7.71
N MET A 176 7.21 -8.15 6.78
CA MET A 176 8.66 -8.22 6.55
C MET A 176 9.21 -6.87 6.10
N GLY A 177 8.56 -6.21 5.14
CA GLY A 177 8.97 -4.89 4.66
C GLY A 177 8.89 -3.81 5.73
N ALA A 178 7.83 -3.81 6.53
CA ALA A 178 7.66 -2.90 7.66
C ALA A 178 8.76 -3.06 8.72
N LYS A 179 9.12 -4.31 9.03
CA LYS A 179 10.20 -4.63 9.97
C LYS A 179 11.58 -4.30 9.38
N GLN A 180 11.84 -4.67 8.13
CA GLN A 180 13.11 -4.45 7.44
C GLN A 180 13.48 -2.97 7.42
N ASN A 181 12.51 -2.09 7.22
CA ASN A 181 12.73 -0.65 7.06
C ASN A 181 12.40 0.16 8.33
N GLY A 182 12.11 -0.49 9.44
CA GLY A 182 11.96 0.18 10.74
C GLY A 182 10.72 1.08 10.85
N LEU A 183 9.57 0.66 10.30
CA LEU A 183 8.33 1.35 10.57
C LEU A 183 8.03 1.37 12.08
N PRO A 184 7.22 2.32 12.60
CA PRO A 184 6.89 2.38 14.02
C PRO A 184 6.35 1.05 14.54
N ILE A 185 6.84 0.58 15.69
CA ILE A 185 6.47 -0.72 16.27
C ILE A 185 4.96 -0.85 16.48
N VAL A 186 4.29 0.24 16.87
CA VAL A 186 2.83 0.24 17.01
C VAL A 186 2.14 -0.05 15.69
N TYR A 187 2.65 0.51 14.59
CA TYR A 187 2.11 0.26 13.24
C TYR A 187 2.43 -1.17 12.76
N GLN A 188 3.64 -1.69 13.03
CA GLN A 188 3.98 -3.08 12.73
C GLN A 188 3.00 -4.05 13.41
N LYS A 189 2.67 -3.82 14.69
CA LYS A 189 1.65 -4.63 15.41
C LYS A 189 0.26 -4.54 14.79
N LYS A 190 -0.14 -3.36 14.27
CA LYS A 190 -1.40 -3.22 13.51
C LYS A 190 -1.39 -4.09 12.25
N LEU A 191 -0.27 -4.13 11.52
CA LEU A 191 -0.11 -4.98 10.33
C LEU A 191 -0.15 -6.47 10.70
N GLU A 192 0.50 -6.88 11.77
CA GLU A 192 0.50 -8.26 12.28
C GLU A 192 -0.90 -8.73 12.71
N ALA A 193 -1.76 -7.82 13.16
CA ALA A 193 -3.12 -8.11 13.60
C ALA A 193 -4.14 -8.25 12.44
N ILE A 194 -3.75 -7.98 11.18
CA ILE A 194 -4.63 -8.09 10.02
C ILE A 194 -5.07 -9.54 9.85
N GLU A 195 -6.37 -9.77 9.73
CA GLU A 195 -6.94 -11.07 9.41
C GLU A 195 -6.62 -11.47 7.96
N THR A 196 -6.55 -12.77 7.68
CA THR A 196 -6.25 -13.31 6.36
C THR A 196 -7.32 -14.28 5.89
N ASN A 197 -7.37 -14.53 4.59
CA ASN A 197 -8.27 -15.52 3.99
C ASN A 197 -7.85 -16.99 4.23
N ASN A 198 -6.79 -17.22 5.01
CA ASN A 198 -6.23 -18.53 5.34
C ASN A 198 -5.83 -19.39 4.12
N TYR A 199 -5.55 -18.77 2.98
CA TYR A 199 -5.03 -19.50 1.82
C TYR A 199 -3.69 -20.17 2.15
N ALA A 200 -3.64 -21.50 1.96
CA ALA A 200 -2.50 -22.33 2.31
C ALA A 200 -1.77 -22.94 1.08
N GLY A 201 -2.20 -22.59 -0.14
CA GLY A 201 -1.56 -23.05 -1.37
C GLY A 201 -0.28 -22.30 -1.70
N PRO A 202 0.45 -22.73 -2.74
CA PRO A 202 1.66 -22.07 -3.19
C PRO A 202 1.37 -20.67 -3.75
N VAL A 203 2.34 -19.78 -3.59
CA VAL A 203 2.29 -18.40 -4.11
C VAL A 203 3.63 -18.13 -4.80
N SER A 204 3.69 -18.22 -6.12
CA SER A 204 4.94 -18.14 -6.90
C SER A 204 5.74 -16.87 -6.62
N ILE A 205 5.07 -15.70 -6.58
CA ILE A 205 5.74 -14.44 -6.29
C ILE A 205 6.34 -14.40 -4.87
N PHE A 206 5.74 -15.10 -3.91
CA PHE A 206 6.28 -15.21 -2.57
C PHE A 206 7.54 -16.09 -2.53
N GLU A 207 7.54 -17.20 -3.27
CA GLU A 207 8.70 -18.09 -3.42
C GLU A 207 9.88 -17.37 -4.09
N GLU A 208 9.62 -16.56 -5.13
CA GLU A 208 10.62 -15.71 -5.78
C GLU A 208 11.22 -14.68 -4.81
N ILE A 209 10.40 -14.05 -3.97
CA ILE A 209 10.85 -13.11 -2.94
C ILE A 209 11.75 -13.82 -1.92
N GLU A 210 11.35 -15.00 -1.43
CA GLU A 210 12.16 -15.78 -0.47
C GLU A 210 13.50 -16.22 -1.09
N ALA A 211 13.52 -16.58 -2.37
CA ALA A 211 14.75 -16.89 -3.10
C ALA A 211 15.67 -15.66 -3.18
N ALA A 212 15.15 -14.49 -3.56
CA ALA A 212 15.92 -13.25 -3.64
C ALA A 212 16.52 -12.81 -2.29
N ILE A 213 15.81 -13.05 -1.19
CA ILE A 213 16.33 -12.79 0.17
C ILE A 213 17.49 -13.71 0.49
N LYS A 214 17.37 -15.01 0.22
CA LYS A 214 18.42 -16.01 0.48
C LYS A 214 19.70 -15.74 -0.31
N GLU A 215 19.57 -15.36 -1.59
CA GLU A 215 20.72 -15.00 -2.43
C GLU A 215 21.51 -13.82 -1.87
N LYS A 216 20.83 -12.80 -1.33
CA LYS A 216 21.50 -11.65 -0.74
C LYS A 216 22.21 -11.99 0.57
N GLU A 217 21.65 -12.87 1.39
CA GLU A 217 22.27 -13.33 2.64
C GLU A 217 23.57 -14.11 2.36
N THR A 218 23.59 -14.94 1.31
CA THR A 218 24.78 -15.71 0.92
C THR A 218 25.89 -14.86 0.29
N THR A 219 25.54 -13.73 -0.33
CA THR A 219 26.52 -12.83 -0.98
C THR A 219 27.17 -11.87 0.01
N THR A 220 26.61 -11.71 1.21
CA THR A 220 27.09 -10.76 2.23
C THR A 220 28.01 -11.42 3.27
N GLN A 221 28.25 -12.73 3.18
CA GLN A 221 29.23 -13.50 3.98
C GLN A 221 30.55 -13.64 3.22
#